data_a8cbff87460d177d8205850a8e125ebf
#
_entry.id   a8cbff87460d177d8205850a8e125ebf
#
_cell.length_a   1.000
_cell.length_b   1.000
_cell.length_c   1.000
_cell.angle_alpha   90.00
_cell.angle_beta   90.00
_cell.angle_gamma   90.00
#
_symmetry.space_group_name_H-M   'P 1'
#
loop_
_entity.id
_entity.type
_entity.pdbx_description
1 polymer ?
#
loop_
_entity_poly.entity_id
_entity_poly.type
_entity_poly.pdbx_seq_one_letter_code
_entity_poly.pdbx_strand_id
1 'polypeptide(L)'
;MKPVLALWLIAFLPIVAANAQDGPAPPKISDIMAQQQRRHIKLWFAGHSGNWPLADYEIDELKDGFEDVNEQFGGDTVEKAVGAPIAAVEKAIEAKDRAAFTGAFDKLTAGCNSCHRLLDHSFIVIQRPTSLPYSDQSFATQK
;
A
#
# COMPACT_ATOMS: atom_id res chain seq x y z
N MET A 1 59.65 -53.15 -22.50
CA MET A 1 58.26 -52.64 -22.50
C MET A 1 58.15 -51.73 -21.26
N LYS A 2 58.07 -50.42 -21.46
CA LYS A 2 57.92 -49.43 -20.34
C LYS A 2 56.46 -48.97 -20.30
N PRO A 3 55.78 -48.97 -19.14
CA PRO A 3 54.44 -48.43 -19.05
C PRO A 3 54.49 -46.89 -18.96
N VAL A 4 53.67 -46.22 -19.81
CA VAL A 4 53.46 -44.80 -19.80
C VAL A 4 52.34 -44.51 -18.80
N LEU A 5 52.69 -43.87 -17.66
CA LEU A 5 51.68 -43.37 -16.74
C LEU A 5 51.05 -42.10 -17.32
N ALA A 6 49.81 -42.16 -17.67
CA ALA A 6 49.02 -40.99 -18.05
C ALA A 6 48.52 -40.27 -16.76
N LEU A 7 49.06 -39.09 -16.50
CA LEU A 7 48.61 -38.21 -15.44
C LEU A 7 47.33 -37.50 -15.92
N TRP A 8 46.17 -37.80 -15.30
CA TRP A 8 44.95 -37.05 -15.47
C TRP A 8 44.97 -35.83 -14.56
N LEU A 9 45.14 -34.63 -15.13
CA LEU A 9 44.97 -33.35 -14.44
C LEU A 9 43.47 -33.08 -14.33
N ILE A 10 42.90 -33.28 -13.15
CA ILE A 10 41.55 -32.84 -12.82
C ILE A 10 41.60 -31.34 -12.56
N ALA A 11 41.13 -30.54 -13.51
CA ALA A 11 40.97 -29.11 -13.35
C ALA A 11 39.78 -28.85 -12.39
N PHE A 12 40.06 -28.44 -11.19
CA PHE A 12 39.05 -27.90 -10.26
C PHE A 12 38.63 -26.51 -10.75
N LEU A 13 37.48 -26.42 -11.40
CA LEU A 13 36.81 -25.13 -11.66
C LEU A 13 36.11 -24.67 -10.35
N PRO A 14 36.44 -23.47 -9.83
CA PRO A 14 35.67 -22.93 -8.70
C PRO A 14 34.25 -22.67 -9.13
N ILE A 15 33.29 -23.34 -8.51
CA ILE A 15 31.88 -23.00 -8.59
C ILE A 15 31.71 -21.67 -7.86
N VAL A 16 31.63 -20.57 -8.59
CA VAL A 16 31.19 -19.29 -8.05
C VAL A 16 29.69 -19.47 -7.72
N ALA A 17 29.40 -19.67 -6.45
CA ALA A 17 28.04 -19.63 -5.96
C ALA A 17 27.54 -18.19 -6.19
N ALA A 18 26.70 -17.98 -7.20
CA ALA A 18 25.95 -16.75 -7.36
C ALA A 18 25.06 -16.62 -6.12
N ASN A 19 25.33 -15.64 -5.26
CA ASN A 19 24.47 -15.26 -4.17
C ASN A 19 23.17 -14.70 -4.77
N ALA A 20 22.14 -15.52 -4.89
CA ALA A 20 20.80 -15.13 -5.28
C ALA A 20 20.12 -14.39 -4.10
N GLN A 21 20.63 -13.23 -3.72
CA GLN A 21 20.05 -12.35 -2.70
C GLN A 21 19.72 -10.94 -3.21
N ASP A 22 19.81 -10.71 -4.52
CA ASP A 22 19.38 -9.45 -5.12
C ASP A 22 17.95 -9.58 -5.66
N GLY A 23 16.99 -9.79 -4.75
CA GLY A 23 15.60 -9.44 -5.04
C GLY A 23 15.48 -7.93 -5.26
N PRO A 24 14.44 -7.43 -5.95
CA PRO A 24 14.23 -5.99 -6.10
C PRO A 24 14.19 -5.34 -4.70
N ALA A 25 14.87 -4.20 -4.56
CA ALA A 25 14.85 -3.46 -3.31
C ALA A 25 13.39 -3.11 -2.93
N PRO A 26 13.03 -3.14 -1.63
CA PRO A 26 11.68 -2.80 -1.19
C PRO A 26 11.34 -1.36 -1.62
N PRO A 27 10.07 -1.07 -1.92
CA PRO A 27 9.65 0.26 -2.34
C PRO A 27 9.96 1.28 -1.24
N LYS A 28 10.30 2.51 -1.61
CA LYS A 28 10.50 3.59 -0.63
C LYS A 28 9.17 3.95 0.01
N ILE A 29 9.19 4.25 1.30
CA ILE A 29 7.99 4.72 2.02
C ILE A 29 7.35 5.93 1.35
N SER A 30 8.14 6.85 0.80
CA SER A 30 7.63 8.00 0.03
C SER A 30 6.78 7.59 -1.18
N ASP A 31 7.15 6.49 -1.84
CA ASP A 31 6.43 6.00 -3.02
C ASP A 31 5.13 5.31 -2.61
N ILE A 32 5.17 4.53 -1.51
CA ILE A 32 3.96 3.95 -0.90
C ILE A 32 3.01 5.08 -0.48
N MET A 33 3.49 6.10 0.26
CA MET A 33 2.65 7.21 0.71
C MET A 33 2.07 8.05 -0.44
N ALA A 34 2.79 8.21 -1.55
CA ALA A 34 2.26 8.84 -2.75
C ALA A 34 1.12 8.02 -3.38
N GLN A 35 1.18 6.68 -3.32
CA GLN A 35 0.07 5.82 -3.74
C GLN A 35 -1.09 5.92 -2.75
N GLN A 36 -0.84 5.87 -1.45
CA GLN A 36 -1.87 6.01 -0.42
C GLN A 36 -2.65 7.32 -0.56
N GLN A 37 -1.98 8.43 -0.85
CA GLN A 37 -2.66 9.70 -1.11
C GLN A 37 -3.58 9.62 -2.34
N ARG A 38 -3.14 8.97 -3.42
CA ARG A 38 -3.96 8.76 -4.62
C ARG A 38 -5.19 7.89 -4.33
N ARG A 39 -5.02 6.78 -3.58
CA ARG A 39 -6.10 5.88 -3.18
C ARG A 39 -7.11 6.59 -2.27
N HIS A 40 -6.63 7.37 -1.31
CA HIS A 40 -7.48 8.18 -0.44
C HIS A 40 -8.37 9.16 -1.23
N ILE A 41 -7.82 9.86 -2.24
CA ILE A 41 -8.60 10.75 -3.11
C ILE A 41 -9.67 9.96 -3.88
N LYS A 42 -9.30 8.85 -4.51
CA LYS A 42 -10.20 8.03 -5.32
C LYS A 42 -11.29 7.39 -4.47
N LEU A 43 -10.96 6.87 -3.29
CA LEU A 43 -11.89 6.33 -2.32
C LEU A 43 -12.97 7.35 -1.95
N TRP A 44 -12.58 8.60 -1.66
CA TRP A 44 -13.54 9.66 -1.35
C TRP A 44 -14.54 9.86 -2.48
N PHE A 45 -14.08 10.07 -3.71
CA PHE A 45 -14.97 10.35 -4.83
C PHE A 45 -15.80 9.14 -5.22
N ALA A 46 -15.30 7.92 -5.10
CA ALA A 46 -16.04 6.69 -5.34
C ALA A 46 -17.22 6.55 -4.36
N GLY A 47 -16.93 6.61 -3.05
CA GLY A 47 -17.97 6.46 -2.01
C GLY A 47 -18.96 7.62 -2.01
N HIS A 48 -18.48 8.86 -2.21
CA HIS A 48 -19.35 10.05 -2.30
C HIS A 48 -20.31 9.98 -3.49
N SER A 49 -19.87 9.44 -4.62
CA SER A 49 -20.71 9.21 -5.81
C SER A 49 -21.60 7.97 -5.71
N GLY A 50 -21.40 7.11 -4.70
CA GLY A 50 -22.11 5.84 -4.53
C GLY A 50 -21.62 4.76 -5.49
N ASN A 51 -20.42 4.89 -6.05
CA ASN A 51 -19.77 3.85 -6.82
C ASN A 51 -19.08 2.87 -5.85
N TRP A 52 -19.92 2.05 -5.21
CA TRP A 52 -19.49 1.15 -4.13
C TRP A 52 -18.45 0.11 -4.58
N PRO A 53 -18.55 -0.50 -5.79
CA PRO A 53 -17.49 -1.40 -6.25
C PRO A 53 -16.14 -0.72 -6.41
N LEU A 54 -16.10 0.55 -6.84
CA LEU A 54 -14.86 1.31 -6.93
C LEU A 54 -14.36 1.70 -5.53
N ALA A 55 -15.25 2.06 -4.61
CA ALA A 55 -14.88 2.39 -3.24
C ALA A 55 -14.28 1.18 -2.52
N ASP A 56 -14.85 0.00 -2.71
CA ASP A 56 -14.35 -1.28 -2.20
C ASP A 56 -12.95 -1.59 -2.73
N TYR A 57 -12.76 -1.48 -4.03
CA TYR A 57 -11.43 -1.63 -4.65
C TYR A 57 -10.39 -0.66 -4.06
N GLU A 58 -10.73 0.62 -3.90
CA GLU A 58 -9.77 1.63 -3.42
C GLU A 58 -9.45 1.47 -1.92
N ILE A 59 -10.37 0.94 -1.09
CA ILE A 59 -10.07 0.68 0.32
C ILE A 59 -9.20 -0.56 0.48
N ASP A 60 -9.38 -1.60 -0.33
CA ASP A 60 -8.52 -2.77 -0.34
C ASP A 60 -7.08 -2.40 -0.73
N GLU A 61 -6.92 -1.62 -1.78
CA GLU A 61 -5.60 -1.12 -2.20
C GLU A 61 -4.92 -0.22 -1.15
N LEU A 62 -5.72 0.53 -0.35
CA LEU A 62 -5.20 1.27 0.80
C LEU A 62 -4.68 0.33 1.88
N LYS A 63 -5.38 -0.77 2.15
CA LYS A 63 -4.96 -1.78 3.14
C LYS A 63 -3.64 -2.42 2.73
N ASP A 64 -3.55 -2.88 1.48
CA ASP A 64 -2.32 -3.49 0.95
C ASP A 64 -1.11 -2.56 1.13
N GLY A 65 -1.26 -1.29 0.78
CA GLY A 65 -0.17 -0.33 0.97
C GLY A 65 0.14 -0.03 2.44
N PHE A 66 -0.80 -0.18 3.36
CA PHE A 66 -0.53 -0.10 4.80
C PHE A 66 0.17 -1.35 5.33
N GLU A 67 -0.07 -2.53 4.75
CA GLU A 67 0.68 -3.74 5.05
C GLU A 67 2.14 -3.57 4.64
N ASP A 68 2.43 -3.03 3.45
CA ASP A 68 3.78 -2.70 3.00
C ASP A 68 4.50 -1.76 3.98
N VAL A 69 3.80 -0.77 4.53
CA VAL A 69 4.35 0.14 5.56
C VAL A 69 4.66 -0.61 6.84
N ASN A 70 3.77 -1.49 7.31
CA ASN A 70 3.99 -2.30 8.51
C ASN A 70 5.19 -3.23 8.35
N GLU A 71 5.38 -3.83 7.18
CA GLU A 71 6.54 -4.68 6.90
C GLU A 71 7.87 -3.92 7.03
N GLN A 72 7.89 -2.65 6.63
CA GLN A 72 9.12 -1.84 6.66
C GLN A 72 9.43 -1.23 8.03
N PHE A 73 8.40 -0.76 8.75
CA PHE A 73 8.59 -0.16 10.08
C PHE A 73 8.50 -1.18 11.22
N GLY A 74 7.79 -2.26 11.00
CA GLY A 74 7.46 -3.23 12.03
C GLY A 74 6.42 -2.71 13.05
N GLY A 75 5.92 -3.62 13.89
CA GLY A 75 5.01 -3.27 14.97
C GLY A 75 3.56 -3.06 14.53
N ASP A 76 2.80 -2.35 15.34
CA ASP A 76 1.35 -2.16 15.21
C ASP A 76 0.95 -0.68 15.04
N THR A 77 1.90 0.19 14.67
CA THR A 77 1.69 1.64 14.56
C THR A 77 0.61 1.98 13.55
N VAL A 78 0.64 1.35 12.38
CA VAL A 78 -0.36 1.57 11.33
C VAL A 78 -1.71 1.03 11.77
N GLU A 79 -1.78 -0.20 12.30
CA GLU A 79 -3.02 -0.81 12.78
C GLU A 79 -3.68 0.05 13.86
N LYS A 80 -2.92 0.54 14.82
CA LYS A 80 -3.43 1.45 15.86
C LYS A 80 -3.95 2.78 15.32
N ALA A 81 -3.36 3.28 14.24
CA ALA A 81 -3.74 4.56 13.67
C ALA A 81 -4.96 4.47 12.76
N VAL A 82 -5.04 3.45 11.91
CA VAL A 82 -6.02 3.37 10.81
C VAL A 82 -6.88 2.12 10.80
N GLY A 83 -6.57 1.05 11.55
CA GLY A 83 -7.30 -0.22 11.49
C GLY A 83 -8.79 -0.07 11.79
N ALA A 84 -9.17 0.53 12.91
CA ALA A 84 -10.58 0.75 13.23
C ALA A 84 -11.28 1.74 12.26
N PRO A 85 -10.68 2.86 11.82
CA PRO A 85 -11.20 3.67 10.73
C PRO A 85 -11.43 2.92 9.42
N ILE A 86 -10.50 2.07 8.97
CA ILE A 86 -10.64 1.24 7.77
C ILE A 86 -11.86 0.35 7.90
N ALA A 87 -11.97 -0.44 8.98
CA ALA A 87 -13.12 -1.31 9.22
C ALA A 87 -14.46 -0.54 9.20
N ALA A 88 -14.48 0.71 9.68
CA ALA A 88 -15.67 1.54 9.62
C ALA A 88 -16.01 1.98 8.19
N VAL A 89 -15.01 2.26 7.35
CA VAL A 89 -15.20 2.58 5.93
C VAL A 89 -15.73 1.37 5.18
N GLU A 90 -15.13 0.19 5.35
CA GLU A 90 -15.57 -1.07 4.75
C GLU A 90 -17.05 -1.36 5.08
N LYS A 91 -17.40 -1.28 6.36
CA LYS A 91 -18.79 -1.47 6.81
C LYS A 91 -19.78 -0.50 6.14
N ALA A 92 -19.38 0.77 5.97
CA ALA A 92 -20.22 1.77 5.32
C ALA A 92 -20.35 1.50 3.80
N ILE A 93 -19.30 0.99 3.15
CA ILE A 93 -19.31 0.56 1.75
C ILE A 93 -20.25 -0.63 1.56
N GLU A 94 -20.12 -1.68 2.39
CA GLU A 94 -21.00 -2.85 2.38
C GLU A 94 -22.47 -2.47 2.55
N ALA A 95 -22.75 -1.56 3.50
CA ALA A 95 -24.09 -1.05 3.74
C ALA A 95 -24.60 -0.07 2.66
N LYS A 96 -23.71 0.37 1.77
CA LYS A 96 -23.97 1.42 0.77
C LYS A 96 -24.52 2.72 1.39
N ASP A 97 -24.05 3.02 2.59
CA ASP A 97 -24.47 4.16 3.41
C ASP A 97 -23.50 5.34 3.24
N ARG A 98 -23.91 6.35 2.46
CA ARG A 98 -23.08 7.55 2.20
C ARG A 98 -22.85 8.39 3.44
N ALA A 99 -23.79 8.45 4.37
CA ALA A 99 -23.63 9.27 5.58
C ALA A 99 -22.62 8.62 6.52
N ALA A 100 -22.74 7.30 6.74
CA ALA A 100 -21.77 6.51 7.50
C ALA A 100 -20.38 6.55 6.84
N PHE A 101 -20.32 6.39 5.51
CA PHE A 101 -19.07 6.48 4.74
C PHE A 101 -18.36 7.82 4.95
N THR A 102 -19.07 8.94 4.86
CA THR A 102 -18.50 10.27 5.06
C THR A 102 -17.85 10.39 6.44
N GLY A 103 -18.56 9.97 7.50
CA GLY A 103 -18.02 10.03 8.86
C GLY A 103 -16.85 9.07 9.10
N ALA A 104 -16.88 7.88 8.48
CA ALA A 104 -15.79 6.90 8.57
C ALA A 104 -14.55 7.38 7.80
N PHE A 105 -14.73 7.98 6.62
CA PHE A 105 -13.65 8.55 5.82
C PHE A 105 -12.91 9.68 6.55
N ASP A 106 -13.64 10.55 7.27
CA ASP A 106 -13.00 11.59 8.09
C ASP A 106 -12.16 11.01 9.22
N LYS A 107 -12.62 9.92 9.83
CA LYS A 107 -11.83 9.22 10.86
C LYS A 107 -10.60 8.56 10.25
N LEU A 108 -10.70 7.99 9.05
CA LEU A 108 -9.54 7.45 8.31
C LEU A 108 -8.52 8.56 8.02
N THR A 109 -8.98 9.71 7.52
CA THR A 109 -8.13 10.89 7.29
C THR A 109 -7.43 11.37 8.58
N ALA A 110 -8.15 11.38 9.70
CA ALA A 110 -7.58 11.71 11.01
C ALA A 110 -6.54 10.68 11.47
N GLY A 111 -6.76 9.39 11.18
CA GLY A 111 -5.82 8.30 11.43
C GLY A 111 -4.51 8.48 10.65
N CYS A 112 -4.58 8.80 9.35
CA CYS A 112 -3.40 9.14 8.54
C CYS A 112 -2.57 10.25 9.19
N ASN A 113 -3.22 11.34 9.59
CA ASN A 113 -2.56 12.47 10.26
C ASN A 113 -2.00 12.10 11.65
N SER A 114 -2.63 11.16 12.35
CA SER A 114 -2.11 10.67 13.62
C SER A 114 -0.80 9.90 13.43
N CYS A 115 -0.75 9.00 12.44
CA CYS A 115 0.46 8.26 12.08
C CYS A 115 1.58 9.22 11.65
N HIS A 116 1.29 10.21 10.81
CA HIS A 116 2.28 11.22 10.39
C HIS A 116 2.88 11.97 11.58
N ARG A 117 2.07 12.33 12.59
CA ARG A 117 2.59 12.98 13.81
C ARG A 117 3.47 12.05 14.64
N LEU A 118 3.09 10.78 14.77
CA LEU A 118 3.85 9.79 15.54
C LEU A 118 5.22 9.48 14.92
N LEU A 119 5.34 9.63 13.60
CA LEU A 119 6.56 9.34 12.84
C LEU A 119 7.33 10.61 12.42
N ASP A 120 7.15 11.71 13.13
CA ASP A 120 7.83 13.00 12.90
C ASP A 120 7.57 13.62 11.50
N HIS A 121 6.43 13.29 10.89
CA HIS A 121 5.99 13.84 9.61
C HIS A 121 4.77 14.77 9.75
N SER A 122 4.65 15.47 10.87
CA SER A 122 3.51 16.36 11.18
C SER A 122 3.28 17.50 10.19
N PHE A 123 4.29 17.80 9.35
CA PHE A 123 4.21 18.77 8.26
C PHE A 123 3.44 18.25 7.03
N ILE A 124 3.14 16.93 6.98
CA ILE A 124 2.29 16.33 5.95
C ILE A 124 0.89 16.17 6.53
N VAL A 125 -0.02 17.03 6.09
CA VAL A 125 -1.40 17.04 6.57
C VAL A 125 -2.35 16.61 5.45
N ILE A 126 -2.98 15.46 5.65
CA ILE A 126 -4.01 14.93 4.75
C ILE A 126 -5.36 15.54 5.13
N GLN A 127 -6.17 15.85 4.13
CA GLN A 127 -7.52 16.40 4.32
C GLN A 127 -8.50 15.75 3.34
N ARG A 128 -9.80 15.88 3.61
CA ARG A 128 -10.83 15.45 2.68
C ARG A 128 -10.66 16.17 1.34
N PRO A 129 -10.62 15.43 0.21
CA PRO A 129 -10.47 16.07 -1.11
C PRO A 129 -11.67 16.96 -1.45
N THR A 130 -11.41 18.14 -2.01
CA THR A 130 -12.44 19.09 -2.43
C THR A 130 -12.62 19.15 -3.94
N SER A 131 -11.65 18.64 -4.70
CA SER A 131 -11.68 18.56 -6.17
C SER A 131 -11.07 17.26 -6.64
N LEU A 132 -11.57 16.73 -7.75
CA LEU A 132 -11.09 15.51 -8.38
C LEU A 132 -9.95 15.86 -9.35
N PRO A 133 -8.70 15.40 -9.09
CA PRO A 133 -7.56 15.71 -9.95
C PRO A 133 -7.44 14.77 -11.17
N TYR A 134 -8.34 13.79 -11.31
CA TYR A 134 -8.30 12.78 -12.39
C TYR A 134 -9.38 13.10 -13.42
N SER A 135 -8.95 13.46 -14.63
CA SER A 135 -9.84 13.77 -15.74
C SER A 135 -10.12 12.59 -16.67
N ASP A 136 -9.40 11.49 -16.50
CA ASP A 136 -9.41 10.30 -17.34
C ASP A 136 -10.12 9.10 -16.69
N GLN A 137 -10.74 9.28 -15.51
CA GLN A 137 -11.48 8.25 -14.81
C GLN A 137 -12.87 8.76 -14.39
N SER A 138 -13.92 7.99 -14.68
CA SER A 138 -15.27 8.24 -14.18
C SER A 138 -15.45 7.65 -12.78
N PHE A 139 -15.99 8.45 -11.87
CA PHE A 139 -16.37 8.01 -10.51
C PHE A 139 -17.88 7.80 -10.38
N ALA A 140 -18.66 8.07 -11.42
CA ALA A 140 -20.08 7.79 -11.46
C ALA A 140 -20.34 6.27 -11.44
N THR A 141 -21.48 5.88 -10.86
CA THR A 141 -21.95 4.49 -10.89
C THR A 141 -22.17 4.05 -12.34
N GLN A 142 -21.53 2.95 -12.74
CA GLN A 142 -21.77 2.34 -14.03
C GLN A 142 -23.08 1.54 -13.96
N LYS A 143 -23.92 1.64 -15.00
CA LYS A 143 -25.18 0.90 -15.10
C LYS A 143 -24.93 -0.48 -15.68
#